data_72e42c79f08d8b7c28765ab8c51c9848
#
_entry.id   72e42c79f08d8b7c28765ab8c51c9848
#
_cell.length_a   1.000
_cell.length_b   1.000
_cell.length_c   1.000
_cell.angle_alpha   90.00
_cell.angle_beta   90.00
_cell.angle_gamma   90.00
#
_symmetry.space_group_name_H-M   'P 1'
#
loop_
_entity.id
_entity.type
_entity.pdbx_description
1 polymer ?
#
loop_
_entity_poly.entity_id
_entity_poly.type
_entity_poly.pdbx_seq_one_letter_code
_entity_poly.pdbx_strand_id
1 'polypeptide(L)'
;MNFLDRNEFNFQPSEKVVKAIKDFDPETLCFYTRIYDEGKKSIVTVRLSEIYNVPEEQILLGYGGEEMLKNAIHYFLMKGENKTILIPEFSWWYYNRVAGECGGSFQMYPLYETEDTFAYNVDEVIEYTNRIHPRMLLLASPNNPTGNSLTSEEIGRIMENIPSDTMVFVDEAYASFITTDTDYIAPLVMKYNNLIIARTLSKFYGLPGLRVGFGFIGAGHDMFLSYCNKYLGYNRFSEAVALAALESDEHYRNVADKMEWDRQLFKKELGNLPGFKVYK
;
A
#
# COMPACT_ATOMS: atom_id res chain seq x y z
N MET A 1 11.44 -21.08 13.28
CA MET A 1 12.23 -19.86 13.49
C MET A 1 11.30 -18.68 13.24
N ASN A 2 11.18 -17.79 14.21
CA ASN A 2 10.31 -16.61 14.06
C ASN A 2 11.19 -15.43 13.68
N PHE A 3 10.90 -14.82 12.54
CA PHE A 3 11.57 -13.59 12.09
C PHE A 3 10.77 -12.38 12.58
N LEU A 4 11.42 -11.43 13.24
CA LEU A 4 10.78 -10.26 13.85
C LEU A 4 11.29 -8.92 13.29
N ASP A 5 12.17 -8.97 12.28
CA ASP A 5 12.90 -7.79 11.75
C ASP A 5 12.26 -7.13 10.54
N ARG A 6 11.26 -7.79 9.89
CA ARG A 6 10.65 -7.31 8.64
C ARG A 6 9.13 -7.27 8.66
N ASN A 7 8.51 -7.37 9.83
CA ASN A 7 7.05 -7.44 9.98
C ASN A 7 6.45 -8.55 9.11
N GLU A 8 7.06 -9.75 9.18
CA GLU A 8 6.61 -10.94 8.45
C GLU A 8 5.48 -11.63 9.20
N PHE A 9 4.70 -12.37 8.46
CA PHE A 9 3.49 -13.04 8.93
C PHE A 9 3.82 -14.43 9.45
N ASN A 10 3.49 -14.72 10.72
CA ASN A 10 3.83 -16.00 11.38
C ASN A 10 2.68 -17.01 11.41
N PHE A 11 1.63 -16.80 10.61
CA PHE A 11 0.50 -17.73 10.46
C PHE A 11 0.64 -18.54 9.17
N GLN A 12 -0.09 -19.63 9.08
CA GLN A 12 -0.12 -20.44 7.87
C GLN A 12 -0.95 -19.75 6.77
N PRO A 13 -0.60 -19.92 5.50
CA PRO A 13 -1.46 -19.51 4.40
C PRO A 13 -2.82 -20.22 4.46
N SER A 14 -3.85 -19.59 3.86
CA SER A 14 -5.18 -20.21 3.78
C SER A 14 -5.16 -21.54 3.01
N GLU A 15 -6.14 -22.40 3.26
CA GLU A 15 -6.29 -23.67 2.52
C GLU A 15 -6.44 -23.43 1.00
N LYS A 16 -7.14 -22.36 0.60
CA LYS A 16 -7.26 -21.98 -0.82
C LYS A 16 -5.91 -21.63 -1.42
N VAL A 17 -5.06 -20.89 -0.70
CA VAL A 17 -3.69 -20.57 -1.13
C VAL A 17 -2.86 -21.83 -1.27
N VAL A 18 -2.88 -22.72 -0.27
CA VAL A 18 -2.16 -24.01 -0.31
C VAL A 18 -2.64 -24.85 -1.49
N LYS A 19 -3.95 -24.88 -1.73
CA LYS A 19 -4.54 -25.60 -2.87
C LYS A 19 -4.09 -25.00 -4.20
N ALA A 20 -4.15 -23.69 -4.37
CA ALA A 20 -3.71 -23.01 -5.59
C ALA A 20 -2.23 -23.29 -5.92
N ILE A 21 -1.37 -23.39 -4.89
CA ILE A 21 0.04 -23.76 -5.07
C ILE A 21 0.18 -25.21 -5.57
N LYS A 22 -0.58 -26.14 -4.98
CA LYS A 22 -0.48 -27.57 -5.32
C LYS A 22 -1.07 -27.90 -6.69
N ASP A 23 -2.15 -27.24 -7.07
CA ASP A 23 -2.90 -27.49 -8.28
C ASP A 23 -2.40 -26.65 -9.47
N PHE A 24 -1.39 -25.79 -9.26
CA PHE A 24 -0.87 -24.95 -10.30
C PHE A 24 -0.23 -25.79 -11.42
N ASP A 25 -0.71 -25.60 -12.65
CA ASP A 25 -0.15 -26.24 -13.81
C ASP A 25 1.16 -25.56 -14.26
N PRO A 26 2.33 -26.20 -14.09
CA PRO A 26 3.61 -25.63 -14.43
C PRO A 26 3.80 -25.36 -15.94
N GLU A 27 3.05 -26.03 -16.82
CA GLU A 27 3.11 -25.79 -18.26
C GLU A 27 2.69 -24.37 -18.61
N THR A 28 1.83 -23.74 -17.80
CA THR A 28 1.41 -22.35 -18.00
C THR A 28 2.57 -21.35 -17.91
N LEU A 29 3.69 -21.71 -17.23
CA LEU A 29 4.89 -20.86 -17.16
C LEU A 29 5.68 -20.79 -18.46
N CYS A 30 5.43 -21.72 -19.39
CA CYS A 30 6.11 -21.77 -20.68
C CYS A 30 5.56 -20.73 -21.67
N PHE A 31 4.44 -20.07 -21.35
CA PHE A 31 3.72 -19.20 -22.29
C PHE A 31 3.44 -17.82 -21.67
N TYR A 32 3.51 -16.80 -22.50
CA TYR A 32 3.00 -15.49 -22.13
C TYR A 32 1.47 -15.51 -21.98
N THR A 33 0.94 -14.63 -21.16
CA THR A 33 -0.51 -14.45 -21.07
C THR A 33 -1.12 -13.96 -22.38
N ARG A 34 -2.41 -14.24 -22.59
CA ARG A 34 -3.23 -13.69 -23.68
C ARG A 34 -4.36 -12.80 -23.17
N ILE A 35 -4.35 -12.49 -21.88
CA ILE A 35 -5.45 -11.75 -21.24
C ILE A 35 -5.62 -10.33 -21.82
N TYR A 36 -4.53 -9.75 -22.35
CA TYR A 36 -4.60 -8.47 -23.05
C TYR A 36 -5.43 -8.52 -24.34
N ASP A 37 -5.49 -9.66 -25.01
CA ASP A 37 -6.34 -9.86 -26.19
C ASP A 37 -7.82 -9.78 -25.83
N GLU A 38 -8.16 -9.98 -24.55
CA GLU A 38 -9.49 -9.81 -23.97
C GLU A 38 -9.76 -8.39 -23.41
N GLY A 39 -8.81 -7.46 -23.57
CA GLY A 39 -8.89 -6.10 -23.05
C GLY A 39 -8.67 -5.99 -21.55
N LYS A 40 -8.09 -7.00 -20.90
CA LYS A 40 -7.81 -7.05 -19.45
C LYS A 40 -6.32 -6.98 -19.18
N LYS A 41 -5.90 -6.52 -17.99
CA LYS A 41 -4.49 -6.45 -17.60
C LYS A 41 -4.02 -7.74 -16.92
N SER A 42 -4.84 -8.30 -16.04
CA SER A 42 -4.52 -9.46 -15.21
C SER A 42 -5.81 -10.04 -14.62
N ILE A 43 -5.84 -11.34 -14.32
CA ILE A 43 -6.92 -11.94 -13.54
C ILE A 43 -7.03 -11.30 -12.16
N VAL A 44 -5.91 -10.83 -11.61
CA VAL A 44 -5.87 -10.15 -10.30
C VAL A 44 -6.50 -8.76 -10.39
N THR A 45 -6.20 -7.97 -11.44
CA THR A 45 -6.79 -6.62 -11.60
C THR A 45 -8.29 -6.69 -11.83
N VAL A 46 -8.78 -7.68 -12.57
CA VAL A 46 -10.22 -7.94 -12.74
C VAL A 46 -10.87 -8.19 -11.37
N ARG A 47 -10.28 -9.08 -10.56
CA ARG A 47 -10.81 -9.38 -9.23
C ARG A 47 -10.73 -8.18 -8.27
N LEU A 48 -9.65 -7.40 -8.32
CA LEU A 48 -9.53 -6.17 -7.53
C LEU A 48 -10.59 -5.13 -7.93
N SER A 49 -10.89 -5.00 -9.23
CA SER A 49 -11.97 -4.12 -9.71
C SER A 49 -13.31 -4.49 -9.09
N GLU A 50 -13.63 -5.79 -9.00
CA GLU A 50 -14.87 -6.26 -8.37
C GLU A 50 -14.89 -5.99 -6.85
N ILE A 51 -13.78 -6.29 -6.14
CA ILE A 51 -13.70 -6.12 -4.68
C ILE A 51 -13.78 -4.65 -4.28
N TYR A 52 -13.05 -3.78 -4.98
CA TYR A 52 -12.89 -2.37 -4.60
C TYR A 52 -13.82 -1.41 -5.34
N ASN A 53 -14.62 -1.90 -6.28
CA ASN A 53 -15.50 -1.09 -7.13
C ASN A 53 -14.77 0.08 -7.83
N VAL A 54 -13.53 -0.18 -8.28
CA VAL A 54 -12.70 0.77 -9.04
C VAL A 54 -12.52 0.22 -10.44
N PRO A 55 -12.66 1.03 -11.50
CA PRO A 55 -12.43 0.59 -12.88
C PRO A 55 -11.04 -0.04 -13.06
N GLU A 56 -10.94 -1.14 -13.83
CA GLU A 56 -9.68 -1.87 -14.00
C GLU A 56 -8.57 -0.98 -14.56
N GLU A 57 -8.91 -0.05 -15.45
CA GLU A 57 -7.97 0.93 -16.00
C GLU A 57 -7.29 1.81 -14.96
N GLN A 58 -7.92 2.03 -13.79
CA GLN A 58 -7.34 2.79 -12.67
C GLN A 58 -6.62 1.91 -11.65
N ILE A 59 -6.50 0.61 -11.90
CA ILE A 59 -5.80 -0.32 -11.01
C ILE A 59 -4.36 -0.50 -11.49
N LEU A 60 -3.44 -0.36 -10.53
CA LEU A 60 -2.03 -0.65 -10.66
C LEU A 60 -1.76 -2.05 -10.11
N LEU A 61 -0.92 -2.83 -10.80
CA LEU A 61 -0.40 -4.11 -10.32
C LEU A 61 1.11 -4.10 -10.48
N GLY A 62 1.84 -4.62 -9.48
CA GLY A 62 3.29 -4.63 -9.48
C GLY A 62 3.90 -5.73 -8.62
N TYR A 63 5.21 -5.85 -8.67
CA TYR A 63 5.99 -6.83 -7.90
C TYR A 63 6.20 -6.37 -6.45
N GLY A 64 5.10 -6.33 -5.69
CA GLY A 64 5.01 -5.86 -4.30
C GLY A 64 4.77 -4.36 -4.19
N GLY A 65 4.44 -3.89 -2.98
CA GLY A 65 4.24 -2.47 -2.69
C GLY A 65 5.49 -1.62 -2.96
N GLU A 66 6.67 -2.22 -2.84
CA GLU A 66 7.95 -1.58 -3.15
C GLU A 66 8.04 -1.11 -4.61
N GLU A 67 7.65 -1.95 -5.59
CA GLU A 67 7.65 -1.54 -7.00
C GLU A 67 6.62 -0.45 -7.27
N MET A 68 5.46 -0.52 -6.63
CA MET A 68 4.43 0.51 -6.75
C MET A 68 4.94 1.88 -6.32
N LEU A 69 5.55 1.94 -5.12
CA LEU A 69 6.19 3.14 -4.59
C LEU A 69 7.31 3.65 -5.51
N LYS A 70 8.19 2.75 -5.91
CA LYS A 70 9.35 3.08 -6.76
C LYS A 70 8.91 3.63 -8.11
N ASN A 71 7.96 2.99 -8.77
CA ASN A 71 7.42 3.45 -10.03
C ASN A 71 6.77 4.83 -9.91
N ALA A 72 6.00 5.07 -8.85
CA ALA A 72 5.38 6.37 -8.61
C ALA A 72 6.44 7.47 -8.40
N ILE A 73 7.37 7.28 -7.48
CA ILE A 73 8.42 8.27 -7.20
C ILE A 73 9.25 8.55 -8.46
N HIS A 74 9.74 7.49 -9.13
CA HIS A 74 10.59 7.66 -10.32
C HIS A 74 9.83 8.40 -11.43
N TYR A 75 8.62 7.97 -11.75
CA TYR A 75 7.86 8.57 -12.85
C TYR A 75 7.55 10.05 -12.60
N PHE A 76 7.03 10.38 -11.42
CA PHE A 76 6.60 11.75 -11.15
C PHE A 76 7.78 12.70 -10.91
N LEU A 77 8.86 12.25 -10.27
CA LEU A 77 10.05 13.08 -10.07
C LEU A 77 10.86 13.29 -11.36
N MET A 78 10.92 12.28 -12.24
CA MET A 78 11.66 12.42 -13.50
C MET A 78 11.02 13.38 -14.49
N LYS A 79 9.71 13.60 -14.41
CA LYS A 79 8.95 14.46 -15.35
C LYS A 79 8.84 15.92 -14.94
N GLY A 80 9.27 16.30 -13.74
CA GLY A 80 9.15 17.67 -13.23
C GLY A 80 10.50 18.33 -12.98
N GLU A 81 10.51 19.67 -12.96
CA GLU A 81 11.68 20.45 -12.49
C GLU A 81 11.82 20.30 -10.96
N ASN A 82 10.70 20.34 -10.23
CA ASN A 82 10.69 20.06 -8.81
C ASN A 82 10.79 18.55 -8.57
N LYS A 83 11.87 18.12 -7.93
CA LYS A 83 12.15 16.71 -7.59
C LYS A 83 12.08 16.45 -6.08
N THR A 84 11.31 17.23 -5.36
CA THR A 84 11.15 17.09 -3.92
C THR A 84 9.96 16.20 -3.59
N ILE A 85 10.16 15.23 -2.68
CA ILE A 85 9.08 14.53 -2.00
C ILE A 85 8.95 15.05 -0.57
N LEU A 86 7.71 15.04 -0.05
CA LEU A 86 7.42 15.35 1.34
C LEU A 86 6.95 14.06 2.02
N ILE A 87 7.62 13.65 3.09
CA ILE A 87 7.41 12.38 3.78
C ILE A 87 7.16 12.59 5.27
N PRO A 88 6.51 11.65 5.98
CA PRO A 88 6.36 11.76 7.43
C PRO A 88 7.72 11.52 8.12
N GLU A 89 7.95 12.24 9.20
CA GLU A 89 9.02 11.93 10.16
C GLU A 89 8.78 10.53 10.79
N PHE A 90 9.83 9.87 11.25
CA PHE A 90 9.74 8.51 11.83
C PHE A 90 8.99 7.49 10.95
N SER A 91 9.26 7.49 9.66
CA SER A 91 8.64 6.58 8.71
C SER A 91 9.66 5.66 8.04
N TRP A 92 9.20 4.86 7.08
CA TRP A 92 10.06 3.91 6.39
C TRP A 92 11.18 4.63 5.61
N TRP A 93 12.42 4.37 5.98
CA TRP A 93 13.63 5.00 5.42
C TRP A 93 13.76 4.86 3.90
N TYR A 94 13.07 3.91 3.30
CA TYR A 94 13.15 3.63 1.88
C TYR A 94 12.58 4.74 0.99
N TYR A 95 11.63 5.53 1.49
CA TYR A 95 11.03 6.64 0.73
C TYR A 95 12.09 7.64 0.26
N ASN A 96 12.96 8.08 1.13
CA ASN A 96 14.01 9.05 0.81
C ASN A 96 15.09 8.44 -0.11
N ARG A 97 15.40 7.15 0.08
CA ARG A 97 16.35 6.46 -0.78
C ARG A 97 15.88 6.41 -2.23
N VAL A 98 14.62 6.06 -2.46
CA VAL A 98 14.05 5.99 -3.82
C VAL A 98 14.04 7.36 -4.49
N ALA A 99 13.74 8.45 -3.76
CA ALA A 99 13.84 9.80 -4.31
C ALA A 99 15.28 10.11 -4.75
N GLY A 100 16.29 9.73 -3.96
CA GLY A 100 17.70 9.90 -4.30
C GLY A 100 18.13 9.13 -5.56
N GLU A 101 17.53 7.99 -5.87
CA GLU A 101 17.83 7.19 -7.08
C GLU A 101 17.53 7.95 -8.38
N CYS A 102 16.60 8.90 -8.38
CA CYS A 102 16.28 9.75 -9.54
C CYS A 102 16.77 11.20 -9.38
N GLY A 103 17.76 11.44 -8.52
CA GLY A 103 18.33 12.76 -8.27
C GLY A 103 17.34 13.73 -7.59
N GLY A 104 16.35 13.17 -6.87
CA GLY A 104 15.40 13.94 -6.07
C GLY A 104 15.91 14.20 -4.67
N SER A 105 15.17 15.03 -3.95
CA SER A 105 15.35 15.38 -2.55
C SER A 105 14.11 15.07 -1.75
N PHE A 106 14.22 15.10 -0.43
CA PHE A 106 13.08 14.95 0.46
C PHE A 106 13.06 16.02 1.53
N GLN A 107 11.88 16.33 2.01
CA GLN A 107 11.64 17.07 3.24
C GLN A 107 10.66 16.27 4.10
N MET A 108 10.62 16.57 5.39
CA MET A 108 9.78 15.84 6.34
C MET A 108 8.74 16.78 6.96
N TYR A 109 7.56 16.25 7.21
CA TYR A 109 6.57 16.86 8.09
C TYR A 109 6.53 16.09 9.41
N PRO A 110 6.26 16.75 10.56
CA PRO A 110 6.39 16.14 11.87
C PRO A 110 5.29 15.12 12.16
N LEU A 111 5.65 14.13 12.98
CA LEU A 111 4.74 13.28 13.72
C LEU A 111 4.87 13.59 15.20
N TYR A 112 3.74 13.64 15.90
CA TYR A 112 3.70 13.98 17.31
C TYR A 112 3.44 12.76 18.17
N GLU A 113 4.33 12.53 19.13
CA GLU A 113 4.08 11.56 20.18
C GLU A 113 3.00 12.11 21.12
N THR A 114 1.97 11.32 21.37
CA THR A 114 0.91 11.58 22.33
C THR A 114 1.06 10.64 23.54
N GLU A 115 0.13 10.70 24.49
CA GLU A 115 0.13 9.77 25.62
C GLU A 115 0.04 8.31 25.17
N ASP A 116 -0.79 8.03 24.18
CA ASP A 116 -1.21 6.69 23.78
C ASP A 116 -0.70 6.24 22.40
N THR A 117 -0.25 7.15 21.56
CA THR A 117 0.10 6.86 20.17
C THR A 117 0.98 7.95 19.57
N PHE A 118 1.31 7.81 18.31
CA PHE A 118 1.76 8.92 17.46
C PHE A 118 0.59 9.44 16.64
N ALA A 119 0.62 10.70 16.23
CA ALA A 119 -0.44 11.33 15.46
C ALA A 119 0.11 12.24 14.35
N TYR A 120 -0.61 12.29 13.25
CA TYR A 120 -0.49 13.33 12.25
C TYR A 120 -1.21 14.59 12.72
N ASN A 121 -0.61 15.76 12.48
CA ASN A 121 -1.34 17.02 12.51
C ASN A 121 -1.72 17.36 11.06
N VAL A 122 -2.98 17.14 10.71
CA VAL A 122 -3.48 17.33 9.33
C VAL A 122 -3.30 18.77 8.85
N ASP A 123 -3.48 19.75 9.73
CA ASP A 123 -3.29 21.17 9.38
C ASP A 123 -1.83 21.45 9.02
N GLU A 124 -0.89 20.90 9.76
CA GLU A 124 0.52 21.05 9.45
C GLU A 124 0.94 20.28 8.19
N VAL A 125 0.40 19.08 7.94
CA VAL A 125 0.65 18.37 6.66
C VAL A 125 0.23 19.24 5.48
N ILE A 126 -0.93 19.90 5.58
CA ILE A 126 -1.43 20.84 4.57
C ILE A 126 -0.50 22.06 4.48
N GLU A 127 -0.12 22.68 5.60
CA GLU A 127 0.77 23.84 5.63
C GLU A 127 2.14 23.53 5.00
N TYR A 128 2.76 22.42 5.41
CA TYR A 128 4.06 21.98 4.85
C TYR A 128 3.95 21.73 3.35
N THR A 129 2.88 21.06 2.91
CA THR A 129 2.66 20.78 1.48
C THR A 129 2.51 22.08 0.67
N ASN A 130 1.72 23.03 1.15
CA ASN A 130 1.54 24.32 0.48
C ASN A 130 2.81 25.17 0.45
N ARG A 131 3.60 25.16 1.53
CA ARG A 131 4.85 25.92 1.65
C ARG A 131 5.96 25.33 0.77
N ILE A 132 6.11 24.03 0.76
CA ILE A 132 7.19 23.31 0.06
C ILE A 132 6.83 23.08 -1.39
N HIS A 133 5.54 22.91 -1.69
CA HIS A 133 5.00 22.56 -3.00
C HIS A 133 5.74 21.35 -3.60
N PRO A 134 5.77 20.19 -2.89
CA PRO A 134 6.52 19.04 -3.33
C PRO A 134 5.89 18.43 -4.59
N ARG A 135 6.70 17.73 -5.38
CA ARG A 135 6.17 16.96 -6.51
C ARG A 135 5.31 15.79 -6.04
N MET A 136 5.64 15.22 -4.88
CA MET A 136 4.87 14.15 -4.27
C MET A 136 4.81 14.30 -2.75
N LEU A 137 3.60 14.14 -2.20
CA LEU A 137 3.35 13.96 -0.78
C LEU A 137 3.14 12.46 -0.51
N LEU A 138 3.90 11.90 0.42
CA LEU A 138 3.69 10.54 0.94
C LEU A 138 2.94 10.58 2.27
N LEU A 139 1.88 9.80 2.35
CA LEU A 139 1.09 9.55 3.54
C LEU A 139 1.19 8.06 3.86
N ALA A 140 1.90 7.68 4.91
CA ALA A 140 1.96 6.29 5.36
C ALA A 140 0.81 6.04 6.35
N SER A 141 -0.19 5.25 5.97
CA SER A 141 -1.40 5.05 6.77
C SER A 141 -1.90 3.60 6.67
N PRO A 142 -1.59 2.76 7.67
CA PRO A 142 -0.80 3.00 8.90
C PRO A 142 0.69 3.24 8.65
N ASN A 143 1.28 4.13 9.45
CA ASN A 143 2.71 4.41 9.37
C ASN A 143 3.56 3.30 10.00
N ASN A 144 4.66 2.98 9.40
CA ASN A 144 5.69 2.09 9.96
C ASN A 144 6.92 2.94 10.38
N PRO A 145 7.34 2.96 11.67
CA PRO A 145 6.99 2.00 12.73
C PRO A 145 5.89 2.45 13.72
N THR A 146 5.38 3.66 13.62
CA THR A 146 4.58 4.30 14.69
C THR A 146 3.13 3.81 14.78
N GLY A 147 2.60 3.15 13.75
CA GLY A 147 1.29 2.51 13.74
C GLY A 147 0.08 3.45 13.58
N ASN A 148 0.28 4.75 13.62
CA ASN A 148 -0.79 5.74 13.46
C ASN A 148 -1.32 5.81 12.03
N SER A 149 -2.58 6.16 11.87
CA SER A 149 -3.30 6.22 10.60
C SER A 149 -4.00 7.54 10.41
N LEU A 150 -4.36 7.82 9.15
CA LEU A 150 -5.32 8.86 8.75
C LEU A 150 -6.65 8.20 8.42
N THR A 151 -7.75 8.88 8.75
CA THR A 151 -9.07 8.49 8.27
C THR A 151 -9.28 8.92 6.81
N SER A 152 -10.29 8.38 6.15
CA SER A 152 -10.68 8.79 4.80
C SER A 152 -11.07 10.26 4.72
N GLU A 153 -11.70 10.79 5.76
CA GLU A 153 -12.07 12.21 5.89
C GLU A 153 -10.82 13.10 6.01
N GLU A 154 -9.83 12.67 6.79
CA GLU A 154 -8.55 13.39 6.92
C GLU A 154 -7.77 13.39 5.62
N ILE A 155 -7.71 12.26 4.91
CA ILE A 155 -7.13 12.17 3.56
C ILE A 155 -7.88 13.12 2.61
N GLY A 156 -9.21 13.09 2.62
CA GLY A 156 -10.04 13.99 1.81
C GLY A 156 -9.76 15.45 2.12
N ARG A 157 -9.64 15.83 3.41
CA ARG A 157 -9.32 17.18 3.85
C ARG A 157 -7.93 17.63 3.36
N ILE A 158 -6.93 16.75 3.40
CA ILE A 158 -5.60 17.05 2.84
C ILE A 158 -5.74 17.32 1.34
N MET A 159 -6.37 16.41 0.60
CA MET A 159 -6.54 16.53 -0.85
C MET A 159 -7.24 17.82 -1.30
N GLU A 160 -8.21 18.30 -0.52
CA GLU A 160 -8.97 19.53 -0.82
C GLU A 160 -8.19 20.82 -0.55
N ASN A 161 -7.11 20.75 0.22
CA ASN A 161 -6.39 21.94 0.71
C ASN A 161 -4.92 22.02 0.27
N ILE A 162 -4.48 21.13 -0.63
CA ILE A 162 -3.12 21.13 -1.20
C ILE A 162 -3.15 21.43 -2.71
N PRO A 163 -2.00 21.79 -3.32
CA PRO A 163 -1.92 22.02 -4.75
C PRO A 163 -2.30 20.75 -5.56
N SER A 164 -3.14 20.93 -6.57
CA SER A 164 -3.65 19.81 -7.39
C SER A 164 -2.59 19.16 -8.29
N ASP A 165 -1.44 19.78 -8.47
CA ASP A 165 -0.27 19.24 -9.19
C ASP A 165 0.71 18.48 -8.28
N THR A 166 0.50 18.50 -6.95
CA THR A 166 1.18 17.60 -6.02
C THR A 166 0.52 16.22 -6.08
N MET A 167 1.27 15.19 -6.49
CA MET A 167 0.79 13.82 -6.44
C MET A 167 0.79 13.31 -4.99
N VAL A 168 -0.31 12.76 -4.52
CA VAL A 168 -0.41 12.16 -3.19
C VAL A 168 -0.32 10.64 -3.31
N PHE A 169 0.61 10.04 -2.57
CA PHE A 169 0.78 8.59 -2.47
C PHE A 169 0.46 8.15 -1.04
N VAL A 170 -0.64 7.43 -0.88
CA VAL A 170 -1.03 6.81 0.39
C VAL A 170 -0.49 5.39 0.41
N ASP A 171 0.47 5.13 1.29
CA ASP A 171 0.99 3.79 1.52
C ASP A 171 0.14 3.07 2.56
N GLU A 172 -0.72 2.19 2.08
CA GLU A 172 -1.63 1.37 2.88
C GLU A 172 -1.13 -0.07 3.05
N ALA A 173 0.18 -0.30 3.05
CA ALA A 173 0.74 -1.65 3.22
C ALA A 173 0.23 -2.37 4.48
N TYR A 174 -0.18 -1.63 5.50
CA TYR A 174 -0.66 -2.15 6.77
C TYR A 174 -2.16 -1.92 7.04
N ALA A 175 -2.92 -1.35 6.10
CA ALA A 175 -4.32 -0.95 6.32
C ALA A 175 -5.22 -2.11 6.77
N SER A 176 -5.05 -3.30 6.20
CA SER A 176 -5.88 -4.47 6.53
C SER A 176 -5.67 -5.02 7.96
N PHE A 177 -4.66 -4.55 8.70
CA PHE A 177 -4.53 -4.83 10.13
C PHE A 177 -5.45 -3.97 11.01
N ILE A 178 -5.95 -2.86 10.49
CA ILE A 178 -6.83 -1.93 11.21
C ILE A 178 -8.28 -2.12 10.80
N THR A 179 -8.53 -2.26 9.50
CA THR A 179 -9.88 -2.41 8.96
C THR A 179 -9.90 -3.29 7.74
N THR A 180 -10.95 -4.09 7.61
CA THR A 180 -11.29 -4.82 6.40
C THR A 180 -12.27 -4.03 5.52
N ASP A 181 -12.77 -2.89 6.00
CA ASP A 181 -13.58 -1.97 5.20
C ASP A 181 -12.70 -1.31 4.13
N THR A 182 -13.16 -1.36 2.89
CA THR A 182 -12.48 -0.82 1.71
C THR A 182 -13.36 0.16 0.94
N ASP A 183 -14.58 0.42 1.40
CA ASP A 183 -15.59 1.20 0.68
C ASP A 183 -15.19 2.67 0.47
N TYR A 184 -14.23 3.17 1.25
CA TYR A 184 -13.70 4.53 1.13
C TYR A 184 -12.75 4.72 -0.07
N ILE A 185 -12.19 3.65 -0.64
CA ILE A 185 -11.16 3.73 -1.69
C ILE A 185 -11.75 4.26 -2.99
N ALA A 186 -12.83 3.66 -3.47
CA ALA A 186 -13.46 4.08 -4.72
C ALA A 186 -13.90 5.56 -4.69
N PRO A 187 -14.62 6.06 -3.68
CA PRO A 187 -14.97 7.48 -3.59
C PRO A 187 -13.76 8.42 -3.64
N LEU A 188 -12.68 8.10 -2.94
CA LEU A 188 -11.47 8.92 -2.93
C LEU A 188 -10.78 8.94 -4.31
N VAL A 189 -10.57 7.77 -4.90
CA VAL A 189 -9.88 7.64 -6.19
C VAL A 189 -10.70 8.24 -7.33
N MET A 190 -12.02 8.12 -7.29
CA MET A 190 -12.90 8.72 -8.29
C MET A 190 -13.01 10.25 -8.16
N LYS A 191 -12.79 10.78 -6.95
CA LYS A 191 -12.87 12.21 -6.68
C LYS A 191 -11.55 12.96 -6.97
N TYR A 192 -10.40 12.34 -6.64
CA TYR A 192 -9.10 13.02 -6.67
C TYR A 192 -8.16 12.42 -7.72
N ASN A 193 -7.94 13.17 -8.80
CA ASN A 193 -7.08 12.71 -9.90
C ASN A 193 -5.61 12.54 -9.49
N ASN A 194 -5.12 13.33 -8.55
CA ASN A 194 -3.75 13.32 -8.06
C ASN A 194 -3.53 12.40 -6.85
N LEU A 195 -4.33 11.34 -6.70
CA LEU A 195 -4.26 10.39 -5.60
C LEU A 195 -3.84 8.98 -6.09
N ILE A 196 -2.89 8.38 -5.39
CA ILE A 196 -2.55 6.95 -5.48
C ILE A 196 -2.76 6.35 -4.09
N ILE A 197 -3.47 5.23 -4.00
CA ILE A 197 -3.57 4.40 -2.79
C ILE A 197 -2.91 3.06 -3.11
N ALA A 198 -1.87 2.67 -2.38
CA ALA A 198 -1.11 1.46 -2.63
C ALA A 198 -1.25 0.43 -1.51
N ARG A 199 -1.44 -0.83 -1.88
CA ARG A 199 -1.59 -2.00 -0.99
C ARG A 199 -0.68 -3.14 -1.42
N THR A 200 -0.55 -4.15 -0.56
CA THR A 200 0.31 -5.31 -0.83
C THR A 200 -0.23 -6.58 -0.18
N LEU A 201 0.05 -7.73 -0.81
CA LEU A 201 -0.18 -9.04 -0.19
C LEU A 201 0.97 -9.46 0.75
N SER A 202 2.00 -8.64 0.90
CA SER A 202 3.20 -9.00 1.67
C SER A 202 3.01 -8.97 3.19
N LYS A 203 2.03 -8.20 3.70
CA LYS A 203 1.85 -7.95 5.15
C LYS A 203 0.66 -8.75 5.70
N PHE A 204 -0.53 -8.21 5.66
CA PHE A 204 -1.73 -8.84 6.22
C PHE A 204 -2.04 -10.21 5.60
N TYR A 205 -1.84 -10.36 4.29
CA TYR A 205 -2.05 -11.64 3.60
C TYR A 205 -0.92 -12.66 3.80
N GLY A 206 0.20 -12.25 4.41
CA GLY A 206 1.31 -13.15 4.75
C GLY A 206 2.05 -13.74 3.56
N LEU A 207 2.05 -13.08 2.41
CA LEU A 207 2.62 -13.58 1.16
C LEU A 207 3.77 -12.71 0.61
N PRO A 208 4.77 -12.32 1.44
CA PRO A 208 5.86 -11.46 0.98
C PRO A 208 6.69 -12.09 -0.14
N GLY A 209 6.85 -13.43 -0.13
CA GLY A 209 7.56 -14.18 -1.15
C GLY A 209 6.86 -14.22 -2.53
N LEU A 210 5.57 -13.92 -2.58
CA LEU A 210 4.78 -13.91 -3.81
C LEU A 210 5.07 -12.67 -4.68
N ARG A 211 5.54 -11.58 -4.07
CA ARG A 211 5.82 -10.31 -4.73
C ARG A 211 4.61 -9.73 -5.46
N VAL A 212 3.47 -9.61 -4.81
CA VAL A 212 2.28 -8.94 -5.36
C VAL A 212 1.92 -7.71 -4.54
N GLY A 213 1.90 -6.56 -5.22
CA GLY A 213 1.37 -5.29 -4.73
C GLY A 213 0.37 -4.73 -5.75
N PHE A 214 -0.57 -3.99 -5.28
CA PHE A 214 -1.58 -3.36 -6.11
C PHE A 214 -1.93 -1.97 -5.58
N GLY A 215 -2.54 -1.17 -6.41
CA GLY A 215 -2.97 0.16 -6.01
C GLY A 215 -4.02 0.72 -6.95
N PHE A 216 -4.51 1.88 -6.58
CA PHE A 216 -5.57 2.60 -7.28
C PHE A 216 -5.10 4.02 -7.54
N ILE A 217 -5.37 4.55 -8.72
CA ILE A 217 -4.96 5.89 -9.11
C ILE A 217 -6.17 6.67 -9.65
N GLY A 218 -6.21 7.95 -9.37
CA GLY A 218 -7.18 8.88 -9.96
C GLY A 218 -7.11 8.91 -11.49
N ALA A 219 -8.15 9.36 -12.16
CA ALA A 219 -8.25 9.38 -13.61
C ALA A 219 -7.21 10.32 -14.27
N GLY A 220 -6.94 10.12 -15.57
CA GLY A 220 -6.08 11.00 -16.37
C GLY A 220 -4.58 10.70 -16.28
N HIS A 221 -4.20 9.52 -15.80
CA HIS A 221 -2.80 9.09 -15.69
C HIS A 221 -2.41 7.93 -16.62
N ASP A 222 -2.97 7.89 -17.83
CA ASP A 222 -2.76 6.79 -18.79
C ASP A 222 -1.28 6.50 -19.09
N MET A 223 -0.45 7.55 -19.16
CA MET A 223 0.98 7.38 -19.38
C MET A 223 1.70 6.77 -18.18
N PHE A 224 1.28 7.06 -16.96
CA PHE A 224 1.82 6.41 -15.77
C PHE A 224 1.36 4.95 -15.68
N LEU A 225 0.09 4.70 -15.95
CA LEU A 225 -0.46 3.35 -16.03
C LEU A 225 0.27 2.53 -17.09
N SER A 226 0.50 3.09 -18.28
CA SER A 226 1.29 2.45 -19.34
C SER A 226 2.73 2.17 -18.90
N TYR A 227 3.36 3.09 -18.17
CA TYR A 227 4.71 2.89 -17.60
C TYR A 227 4.75 1.73 -16.60
N CYS A 228 3.70 1.53 -15.81
CA CYS A 228 3.61 0.45 -14.82
C CYS A 228 3.23 -0.89 -15.43
N ASN A 229 2.52 -0.91 -16.56
CA ASN A 229 1.97 -2.13 -17.16
C ASN A 229 3.06 -3.10 -17.63
N LYS A 230 2.73 -4.38 -17.54
CA LYS A 230 3.58 -5.51 -17.99
C LYS A 230 2.92 -6.14 -19.23
N TYR A 231 3.27 -5.65 -20.41
CA TYR A 231 2.68 -6.10 -21.69
C TYR A 231 2.71 -7.61 -21.93
N LEU A 232 3.75 -8.28 -21.43
CA LEU A 232 3.88 -9.74 -21.55
C LEU A 232 3.24 -10.47 -20.37
N GLY A 233 2.56 -9.73 -19.49
CA GLY A 233 1.86 -10.24 -18.32
C GLY A 233 2.70 -10.26 -17.06
N TYR A 234 2.03 -10.62 -15.97
CA TYR A 234 2.63 -10.82 -14.67
C TYR A 234 3.03 -12.29 -14.49
N ASN A 235 3.67 -12.58 -13.36
CA ASN A 235 4.00 -13.95 -13.00
C ASN A 235 2.72 -14.75 -12.76
N ARG A 236 2.41 -15.72 -13.62
CA ARG A 236 1.15 -16.48 -13.61
C ARG A 236 0.94 -17.30 -12.34
N PHE A 237 2.02 -17.82 -11.76
CA PHE A 237 1.95 -18.49 -10.46
C PHE A 237 1.55 -17.50 -9.36
N SER A 238 2.18 -16.32 -9.32
CA SER A 238 1.84 -15.27 -8.37
C SER A 238 0.39 -14.79 -8.54
N GLU A 239 -0.10 -14.65 -9.77
CA GLU A 239 -1.49 -14.28 -10.04
C GLU A 239 -2.49 -15.31 -9.49
N ALA A 240 -2.25 -16.60 -9.74
CA ALA A 240 -3.13 -17.68 -9.27
C ALA A 240 -3.19 -17.74 -7.73
N VAL A 241 -2.04 -17.61 -7.07
CA VAL A 241 -1.95 -17.63 -5.61
C VAL A 241 -2.53 -16.34 -5.00
N ALA A 242 -2.31 -15.19 -5.63
CA ALA A 242 -2.90 -13.92 -5.20
C ALA A 242 -4.43 -13.95 -5.26
N LEU A 243 -5.00 -14.49 -6.34
CA LEU A 243 -6.45 -14.66 -6.49
C LEU A 243 -7.02 -15.52 -5.35
N ALA A 244 -6.39 -16.67 -5.06
CA ALA A 244 -6.79 -17.55 -3.97
C ALA A 244 -6.72 -16.86 -2.59
N ALA A 245 -5.74 -15.98 -2.38
CA ALA A 245 -5.63 -15.19 -1.16
C ALA A 245 -6.78 -14.17 -1.05
N LEU A 246 -7.07 -13.44 -2.13
CA LEU A 246 -8.17 -12.46 -2.19
C LEU A 246 -9.56 -13.11 -2.03
N GLU A 247 -9.68 -14.41 -2.21
CA GLU A 247 -10.91 -15.18 -2.03
C GLU A 247 -10.97 -15.88 -0.65
N SER A 248 -10.04 -15.59 0.25
CA SER A 248 -9.91 -16.28 1.56
C SER A 248 -10.39 -15.45 2.73
N ASP A 249 -11.47 -14.68 2.58
CA ASP A 249 -11.96 -13.71 3.56
C ASP A 249 -12.15 -14.27 4.97
N GLU A 250 -12.74 -15.48 5.09
CA GLU A 250 -12.97 -16.11 6.39
C GLU A 250 -11.65 -16.41 7.12
N HIS A 251 -10.67 -16.95 6.38
CA HIS A 251 -9.34 -17.24 6.94
C HIS A 251 -8.70 -15.94 7.50
N TYR A 252 -8.71 -14.87 6.71
CA TYR A 252 -8.06 -13.63 7.11
C TYR A 252 -8.83 -12.90 8.22
N ARG A 253 -10.15 -13.02 8.31
CA ARG A 253 -10.91 -12.54 9.47
C ARG A 253 -10.48 -13.27 10.75
N ASN A 254 -10.43 -14.59 10.72
CA ASN A 254 -9.98 -15.39 11.86
C ASN A 254 -8.55 -15.06 12.30
N VAL A 255 -7.66 -14.78 11.34
CA VAL A 255 -6.29 -14.32 11.63
C VAL A 255 -6.30 -12.93 12.25
N ALA A 256 -7.12 -12.00 11.74
CA ALA A 256 -7.24 -10.64 12.30
C ALA A 256 -7.71 -10.68 13.76
N ASP A 257 -8.73 -11.49 14.06
CA ASP A 257 -9.24 -11.67 15.42
C ASP A 257 -8.16 -12.21 16.37
N LYS A 258 -7.38 -13.21 15.90
CA LYS A 258 -6.27 -13.75 16.68
C LYS A 258 -5.15 -12.73 16.89
N MET A 259 -4.80 -11.95 15.86
CA MET A 259 -3.78 -10.91 15.97
C MET A 259 -4.21 -9.81 16.94
N GLU A 260 -5.51 -9.45 16.95
CA GLU A 260 -6.03 -8.48 17.91
C GLU A 260 -5.94 -9.01 19.35
N TRP A 261 -6.25 -10.29 19.55
CA TRP A 261 -6.06 -10.94 20.85
C TRP A 261 -4.59 -10.93 21.28
N ASP A 262 -3.67 -11.32 20.40
CA ASP A 262 -2.23 -11.31 20.65
C ASP A 262 -1.76 -9.87 20.97
N ARG A 263 -2.22 -8.87 20.23
CA ARG A 263 -1.90 -7.44 20.46
C ARG A 263 -2.32 -7.00 21.87
N GLN A 264 -3.52 -7.33 22.30
CA GLN A 264 -4.00 -6.99 23.64
C GLN A 264 -3.18 -7.69 24.73
N LEU A 265 -2.81 -8.95 24.51
CA LEU A 265 -1.95 -9.68 25.42
C LEU A 265 -0.57 -8.99 25.56
N PHE A 266 0.10 -8.70 24.43
CA PHE A 266 1.38 -8.00 24.44
C PHE A 266 1.29 -6.64 25.12
N LYS A 267 0.26 -5.87 24.81
CA LYS A 267 0.03 -4.57 25.42
C LYS A 267 -0.07 -4.66 26.95
N LYS A 268 -0.82 -5.63 27.44
CA LYS A 268 -0.98 -5.88 28.87
C LYS A 268 0.32 -6.32 29.54
N GLU A 269 1.00 -7.32 28.95
CA GLU A 269 2.20 -7.90 29.57
C GLU A 269 3.39 -6.94 29.53
N LEU A 270 3.62 -6.27 28.41
CA LEU A 270 4.72 -5.30 28.26
C LEU A 270 4.44 -4.02 29.06
N GLY A 271 3.20 -3.56 29.13
CA GLY A 271 2.84 -2.38 29.91
C GLY A 271 3.02 -2.54 31.42
N ASN A 272 3.10 -3.77 31.92
CA ASN A 272 3.41 -4.08 33.31
C ASN A 272 4.93 -4.09 33.63
N LEU A 273 5.77 -4.01 32.61
CA LEU A 273 7.22 -4.05 32.79
C LEU A 273 7.77 -2.63 33.06
N PRO A 274 8.66 -2.47 34.05
CA PRO A 274 9.30 -1.18 34.30
C PRO A 274 10.11 -0.69 33.09
N GLY A 275 9.92 0.58 32.74
CA GLY A 275 10.66 1.21 31.64
C GLY A 275 10.10 0.95 30.24
N PHE A 276 8.96 0.24 30.13
CA PHE A 276 8.24 0.09 28.86
C PHE A 276 7.07 1.06 28.77
N LYS A 277 6.98 1.73 27.63
CA LYS A 277 5.76 2.47 27.23
C LYS A 277 5.18 1.74 26.00
N VAL A 278 3.94 1.33 26.09
CA VAL A 278 3.25 0.60 25.01
C VAL A 278 2.17 1.51 24.43
N TYR A 279 2.26 1.77 23.14
CA TYR A 279 1.29 2.58 22.40
C TYR A 279 0.09 1.74 21.96
N LYS A 280 -0.99 2.42 21.59
CA LYS A 280 -2.20 1.79 21.03
C LYS A 280 -1.98 1.26 19.63
#